data_8868809aee774d0da74a0e4835304665
#
_entry.id   8868809aee774d0da74a0e4835304665
#
_cell.length_a   1.000
_cell.length_b   1.000
_cell.length_c   1.000
_cell.angle_alpha   90.00
_cell.angle_beta   90.00
_cell.angle_gamma   90.00
#
_symmetry.space_group_name_H-M   'P 1'
#
loop_
_entity.id
_entity.type
_entity.pdbx_description
1 polymer ?
#
loop_
_entity_poly.entity_id
_entity_poly.type
_entity_poly.pdbx_seq_one_letter_code
_entity_poly.pdbx_strand_id
1 'polypeptide(L)'
;MVALVCKTTIEEANTAKAQGGVASVTNLKVDNFEKHIKDTLIAGDYISDQRAVEQVVKNGPAGIERLVKWGVNFDKKEDGTYDLHREGGHSEFRILHHADDTGFEIQRGLIEAVRHHPNITVLENHFAVEIITQHHLGIEVTRRTPDIECYGAYVLDPDT
;
A
#
# COMPACT_ATOMS: atom_id res chain seq x y z
N MET A 1 -16.06 -3.70 13.11
CA MET A 1 -16.29 -2.30 12.67
C MET A 1 -14.95 -1.61 12.66
N VAL A 2 -14.65 -0.82 11.62
CA VAL A 2 -13.38 -0.07 11.45
C VAL A 2 -13.73 1.40 11.24
N ALA A 3 -13.01 2.30 11.91
CA ALA A 3 -13.02 3.73 11.60
C ALA A 3 -11.76 4.08 10.81
N LEU A 4 -11.93 4.65 9.63
CA LEU A 4 -10.85 5.20 8.82
C LEU A 4 -10.82 6.71 9.04
N VAL A 5 -9.79 7.19 9.73
CA VAL A 5 -9.65 8.60 10.10
C VAL A 5 -8.75 9.29 9.07
N CYS A 6 -9.25 10.34 8.43
CA CYS A 6 -8.53 11.13 7.45
C CYS A 6 -8.40 12.57 7.94
N LYS A 7 -7.18 13.09 7.96
CA LYS A 7 -6.88 14.47 8.39
C LYS A 7 -7.58 15.52 7.51
N THR A 8 -7.72 15.22 6.23
CA THR A 8 -8.46 15.99 5.22
C THR A 8 -9.50 15.06 4.58
N THR A 9 -9.74 15.15 3.29
CA THR A 9 -10.58 14.19 2.57
C THR A 9 -9.85 12.88 2.31
N ILE A 10 -10.57 11.79 2.06
CA ILE A 10 -10.00 10.48 1.77
C ILE A 10 -9.21 10.46 0.46
N GLU A 11 -9.51 11.38 -0.46
CA GLU A 11 -8.81 11.53 -1.74
C GLU A 11 -7.41 12.14 -1.59
N GLU A 12 -7.15 12.90 -0.53
CA GLU A 12 -5.86 13.55 -0.33
C GLU A 12 -4.83 12.57 0.28
N ALA A 13 -4.12 11.90 -0.60
CA ALA A 13 -3.10 10.93 -0.22
C ALA A 13 -1.88 10.96 -1.15
N ASN A 14 -0.73 10.55 -0.64
CA ASN A 14 0.49 10.44 -1.44
C ASN A 14 0.32 9.44 -2.59
N THR A 15 -0.46 8.38 -2.38
CA THR A 15 -0.75 7.38 -3.40
C THR A 15 -1.38 7.99 -4.63
N ALA A 16 -2.35 8.91 -4.47
CA ALA A 16 -2.99 9.59 -5.60
C ALA A 16 -2.03 10.43 -6.45
N LYS A 17 -0.90 10.83 -5.90
CA LYS A 17 0.12 11.67 -6.56
C LYS A 17 1.25 10.84 -7.20
N ALA A 18 1.23 9.52 -7.02
CA ALA A 18 2.25 8.63 -7.58
C ALA A 18 1.97 8.35 -9.07
N GLN A 19 2.93 8.70 -9.92
CA GLN A 19 2.80 8.58 -11.37
C GLN A 19 3.34 7.26 -11.93
N GLY A 20 4.35 6.69 -11.28
CA GLY A 20 4.96 5.42 -11.68
C GLY A 20 3.98 4.25 -11.62
N GLY A 21 4.49 3.06 -11.70
CA GLY A 21 3.70 1.84 -11.63
C GLY A 21 3.99 1.02 -10.37
N VAL A 22 3.44 -0.19 -10.36
CA VAL A 22 3.66 -1.18 -9.29
C VAL A 22 4.44 -2.36 -9.85
N ALA A 23 5.63 -2.61 -9.30
CA ALA A 23 6.46 -3.73 -9.69
C ALA A 23 5.93 -5.06 -9.13
N SER A 24 5.64 -6.03 -10.00
CA SER A 24 5.25 -7.37 -9.57
C SER A 24 5.58 -8.41 -10.64
N VAL A 25 6.01 -9.60 -10.21
CA VAL A 25 6.26 -10.74 -11.10
C VAL A 25 4.94 -11.39 -11.48
N THR A 26 4.31 -10.89 -12.54
CA THR A 26 3.02 -11.41 -13.02
C THR A 26 3.17 -12.38 -14.20
N ASN A 27 4.35 -12.46 -14.82
CA ASN A 27 4.62 -13.34 -15.95
C ASN A 27 5.87 -14.21 -15.70
N LEU A 28 5.66 -15.41 -15.14
CA LEU A 28 6.72 -16.37 -14.82
C LEU A 28 7.42 -17.00 -16.06
N LYS A 29 6.97 -16.72 -17.30
CA LYS A 29 7.64 -17.22 -18.51
C LYS A 29 8.90 -16.41 -18.84
N VAL A 30 8.93 -15.13 -18.47
CA VAL A 30 10.02 -14.20 -18.80
C VAL A 30 10.70 -13.62 -17.55
N ASP A 31 10.01 -13.59 -16.42
CA ASP A 31 10.49 -13.04 -15.15
C ASP A 31 10.41 -14.04 -14.01
N ASN A 32 11.10 -13.81 -12.91
CA ASN A 32 11.03 -14.62 -11.70
C ASN A 32 11.32 -13.78 -10.44
N PHE A 33 11.01 -14.36 -9.28
CA PHE A 33 11.20 -13.67 -8.00
C PHE A 33 12.67 -13.36 -7.69
N GLU A 34 13.58 -14.26 -8.05
CA GLU A 34 15.01 -14.12 -7.78
C GLU A 34 15.60 -12.90 -8.51
N LYS A 35 15.21 -12.68 -9.79
CA LYS A 35 15.58 -11.48 -10.54
C LYS A 35 15.07 -10.22 -9.86
N HIS A 36 13.78 -10.19 -9.47
CA HIS A 36 13.20 -9.02 -8.82
C HIS A 36 13.83 -8.74 -7.45
N ILE A 37 14.07 -9.76 -6.63
CA ILE A 37 14.79 -9.63 -5.35
C ILE A 37 16.19 -9.05 -5.58
N LYS A 38 16.94 -9.60 -6.55
CA LYS A 38 18.28 -9.12 -6.89
C LYS A 38 18.27 -7.65 -7.33
N ASP A 39 17.36 -7.28 -8.25
CA ASP A 39 17.23 -5.91 -8.72
C ASP A 39 16.94 -4.95 -7.55
N THR A 40 16.04 -5.35 -6.63
CA THR A 40 15.69 -4.57 -5.44
C THR A 40 16.88 -4.39 -4.48
N LEU A 41 17.64 -5.45 -4.24
CA LEU A 41 18.84 -5.39 -3.39
C LEU A 41 19.94 -4.51 -4.01
N ILE A 42 20.15 -4.59 -5.33
CA ILE A 42 21.11 -3.74 -6.06
C ILE A 42 20.67 -2.27 -5.97
N ALA A 43 19.39 -1.96 -6.26
CA ALA A 43 18.87 -0.60 -6.21
C ALA A 43 18.94 0.00 -4.80
N GLY A 44 18.82 -0.83 -3.77
CA GLY A 44 18.96 -0.46 -2.37
C GLY A 44 20.41 -0.49 -1.84
N ASP A 45 21.41 -0.63 -2.70
CA ASP A 45 22.84 -0.72 -2.34
C ASP A 45 23.12 -1.78 -1.24
N TYR A 46 22.34 -2.88 -1.25
CA TYR A 46 22.40 -3.99 -0.30
C TYR A 46 22.22 -3.64 1.19
N ILE A 47 21.69 -2.44 1.50
CA ILE A 47 21.37 -2.06 2.88
C ILE A 47 19.96 -2.49 3.31
N SER A 48 19.15 -2.99 2.37
CA SER A 48 17.80 -3.50 2.64
C SER A 48 17.85 -4.81 3.44
N ASP A 49 16.87 -5.02 4.31
CA ASP A 49 16.65 -6.35 4.92
C ASP A 49 16.22 -7.35 3.85
N GLN A 50 17.07 -8.32 3.55
CA GLN A 50 16.82 -9.30 2.50
C GLN A 50 15.54 -10.09 2.72
N ARG A 51 15.20 -10.46 3.97
CA ARG A 51 13.98 -11.22 4.29
C ARG A 51 12.73 -10.39 4.01
N ALA A 52 12.77 -9.09 4.33
CA ALA A 52 11.69 -8.18 4.02
C ALA A 52 11.51 -8.03 2.50
N VAL A 53 12.59 -7.87 1.73
CA VAL A 53 12.57 -7.81 0.27
C VAL A 53 11.95 -9.09 -0.31
N GLU A 54 12.42 -10.27 0.12
CA GLU A 54 11.88 -11.55 -0.33
C GLU A 54 10.38 -11.68 -0.05
N GLN A 55 9.95 -11.30 1.15
CA GLN A 55 8.55 -11.34 1.54
C GLN A 55 7.69 -10.42 0.67
N VAL A 56 8.11 -9.19 0.47
CA VAL A 56 7.37 -8.20 -0.36
C VAL A 56 7.28 -8.69 -1.81
N VAL A 57 8.41 -9.08 -2.41
CA VAL A 57 8.46 -9.49 -3.81
C VAL A 57 7.62 -10.75 -4.06
N LYS A 58 7.72 -11.77 -3.20
CA LYS A 58 6.96 -13.02 -3.34
C LYS A 58 5.45 -12.83 -3.14
N ASN A 59 5.03 -11.87 -2.33
CA ASN A 59 3.61 -11.55 -2.10
C ASN A 59 3.05 -10.52 -3.11
N GLY A 60 3.89 -9.94 -3.97
CA GLY A 60 3.49 -8.95 -4.96
C GLY A 60 2.32 -9.39 -5.83
N PRO A 61 2.37 -10.58 -6.51
CA PRO A 61 1.27 -11.04 -7.36
C PRO A 61 -0.07 -11.12 -6.63
N ALA A 62 -0.11 -11.68 -5.42
CA ALA A 62 -1.31 -11.74 -4.61
C ALA A 62 -1.81 -10.33 -4.19
N GLY A 63 -0.91 -9.37 -4.04
CA GLY A 63 -1.24 -7.96 -3.83
C GLY A 63 -1.95 -7.36 -5.03
N ILE A 64 -1.41 -7.58 -6.24
CA ILE A 64 -2.02 -7.12 -7.50
C ILE A 64 -3.41 -7.74 -7.70
N GLU A 65 -3.57 -9.04 -7.50
CA GLU A 65 -4.87 -9.70 -7.60
C GLU A 65 -5.91 -9.08 -6.67
N ARG A 66 -5.52 -8.72 -5.43
CA ARG A 66 -6.41 -8.02 -4.49
C ARG A 66 -6.80 -6.63 -4.98
N LEU A 67 -5.86 -5.84 -5.50
CA LEU A 67 -6.15 -4.53 -6.07
C LEU A 67 -7.15 -4.62 -7.22
N VAL A 68 -6.95 -5.55 -8.14
CA VAL A 68 -7.87 -5.81 -9.25
C VAL A 68 -9.26 -6.23 -8.73
N LYS A 69 -9.32 -7.10 -7.71
CA LYS A 69 -10.57 -7.50 -7.08
C LYS A 69 -11.31 -6.33 -6.42
N TRP A 70 -10.60 -5.32 -5.95
CA TRP A 70 -11.16 -4.09 -5.40
C TRP A 70 -11.44 -3.00 -6.44
N GLY A 71 -11.35 -3.35 -7.73
CA GLY A 71 -11.77 -2.48 -8.82
C GLY A 71 -10.68 -1.56 -9.38
N VAL A 72 -9.40 -1.85 -9.08
CA VAL A 72 -8.27 -1.18 -9.72
C VAL A 72 -8.06 -1.73 -11.14
N ASN A 73 -7.95 -0.84 -12.12
CA ASN A 73 -7.77 -1.19 -13.51
C ASN A 73 -6.34 -0.90 -13.95
N PHE A 74 -5.56 -1.95 -14.16
CA PHE A 74 -4.26 -1.85 -14.82
C PHE A 74 -4.41 -2.00 -16.33
N ASP A 75 -3.58 -1.31 -17.09
CA ASP A 75 -3.60 -1.35 -18.54
C ASP A 75 -3.29 -2.75 -19.07
N LYS A 76 -3.99 -3.11 -20.14
CA LYS A 76 -3.91 -4.42 -20.79
C LYS A 76 -3.71 -4.25 -22.29
N LYS A 77 -3.00 -5.19 -22.87
CA LYS A 77 -2.87 -5.36 -24.30
C LYS A 77 -4.17 -5.91 -24.91
N GLU A 78 -4.24 -5.91 -26.25
CA GLU A 78 -5.39 -6.45 -27.00
C GLU A 78 -5.69 -7.93 -26.67
N ASP A 79 -4.67 -8.69 -26.30
CA ASP A 79 -4.79 -10.11 -25.91
C ASP A 79 -5.26 -10.32 -24.48
N GLY A 80 -5.53 -9.24 -23.73
CA GLY A 80 -5.97 -9.26 -22.34
C GLY A 80 -4.87 -9.45 -21.30
N THR A 81 -3.62 -9.62 -21.71
CA THR A 81 -2.48 -9.64 -20.78
C THR A 81 -2.14 -8.23 -20.31
N TYR A 82 -1.50 -8.10 -19.12
CA TYR A 82 -1.07 -6.79 -18.65
C TYR A 82 -0.05 -6.16 -19.59
N ASP A 83 -0.23 -4.87 -19.86
CA ASP A 83 0.81 -4.07 -20.49
C ASP A 83 1.84 -3.68 -19.43
N LEU A 84 3.02 -4.27 -19.52
CA LEU A 84 4.05 -4.12 -18.51
C LEU A 84 5.16 -3.19 -19.01
N HIS A 85 5.55 -2.24 -18.20
CA HIS A 85 6.69 -1.38 -18.43
C HIS A 85 7.94 -1.89 -17.71
N ARG A 86 9.09 -1.35 -18.10
CA ARG A 86 10.37 -1.52 -17.43
C ARG A 86 10.96 -0.15 -17.12
N GLU A 87 11.22 0.10 -15.86
CA GLU A 87 11.88 1.31 -15.38
C GLU A 87 13.33 1.04 -14.98
N GLY A 88 14.07 2.11 -14.66
CA GLY A 88 15.45 2.00 -14.19
C GLY A 88 15.57 1.12 -12.94
N GLY A 89 16.63 0.30 -12.89
CA GLY A 89 16.85 -0.67 -11.80
C GLY A 89 16.15 -2.02 -12.00
N HIS A 90 15.24 -2.16 -12.97
CA HIS A 90 14.59 -3.44 -13.27
C HIS A 90 15.24 -4.15 -14.45
N SER A 91 15.55 -5.44 -14.29
CA SER A 91 16.09 -6.29 -15.38
C SER A 91 15.00 -6.76 -16.34
N GLU A 92 13.73 -6.80 -15.90
CA GLU A 92 12.59 -7.30 -16.69
C GLU A 92 11.41 -6.32 -16.71
N PHE A 93 10.48 -6.53 -17.66
CA PHE A 93 9.21 -5.82 -17.73
C PHE A 93 8.26 -6.37 -16.67
N ARG A 94 8.06 -5.64 -15.58
CA ARG A 94 7.21 -6.06 -14.45
C ARG A 94 6.40 -4.95 -13.81
N ILE A 95 6.42 -3.75 -14.38
CA ILE A 95 5.73 -2.59 -13.86
C ILE A 95 4.31 -2.57 -14.43
N LEU A 96 3.31 -2.81 -13.56
CA LEU A 96 1.91 -2.58 -13.89
C LEU A 96 1.62 -1.09 -13.77
N HIS A 97 0.84 -0.55 -14.69
CA HIS A 97 0.51 0.87 -14.73
C HIS A 97 -0.92 1.09 -15.20
N HIS A 98 -1.40 2.32 -15.03
CA HIS A 98 -2.62 2.84 -15.63
C HIS A 98 -2.31 4.23 -16.19
N ALA A 99 -2.13 4.33 -17.51
CA ALA A 99 -1.62 5.53 -18.17
C ALA A 99 -0.44 6.14 -17.37
N ASP A 100 -0.49 7.46 -17.10
CA ASP A 100 0.49 8.17 -16.26
C ASP A 100 0.00 8.42 -14.83
N ASP A 101 -1.12 7.82 -14.44
CA ASP A 101 -1.84 8.10 -13.20
C ASP A 101 -2.11 6.83 -12.36
N THR A 102 -1.16 5.90 -12.33
CA THR A 102 -1.32 4.61 -11.65
C THR A 102 -1.71 4.76 -10.19
N GLY A 103 -1.10 5.70 -9.47
CA GLY A 103 -1.43 5.94 -8.07
C GLY A 103 -2.85 6.46 -7.88
N PHE A 104 -3.30 7.36 -8.74
CA PHE A 104 -4.67 7.86 -8.72
C PHE A 104 -5.68 6.73 -8.95
N GLU A 105 -5.46 5.85 -9.93
CA GLU A 105 -6.33 4.70 -10.20
C GLU A 105 -6.39 3.73 -9.02
N ILE A 106 -5.23 3.43 -8.39
CA ILE A 106 -5.19 2.59 -7.17
C ILE A 106 -6.01 3.25 -6.06
N GLN A 107 -5.81 4.54 -5.82
CA GLN A 107 -6.55 5.30 -4.80
C GLN A 107 -8.05 5.27 -5.08
N ARG A 108 -8.47 5.52 -6.32
CA ARG A 108 -9.88 5.48 -6.75
C ARG A 108 -10.52 4.13 -6.44
N GLY A 109 -9.88 3.03 -6.87
CA GLY A 109 -10.41 1.69 -6.64
C GLY A 109 -10.54 1.34 -5.16
N LEU A 110 -9.54 1.71 -4.35
CA LEU A 110 -9.55 1.48 -2.91
C LEU A 110 -10.61 2.31 -2.19
N ILE A 111 -10.78 3.59 -2.55
CA ILE A 111 -11.82 4.47 -1.97
C ILE A 111 -13.20 3.89 -2.26
N GLU A 112 -13.44 3.47 -3.49
CA GLU A 112 -14.71 2.87 -3.89
C GLU A 112 -15.01 1.61 -3.05
N ALA A 113 -14.02 0.72 -2.90
CA ALA A 113 -14.15 -0.47 -2.08
C ALA A 113 -14.42 -0.14 -0.60
N VAL A 114 -13.76 0.89 -0.06
CA VAL A 114 -13.94 1.34 1.34
C VAL A 114 -15.32 1.92 1.54
N ARG A 115 -15.78 2.82 0.67
CA ARG A 115 -17.10 3.48 0.77
C ARG A 115 -18.26 2.50 0.70
N HIS A 116 -18.10 1.38 -0.02
CA HIS A 116 -19.12 0.33 -0.11
C HIS A 116 -18.99 -0.76 0.97
N HIS A 117 -17.98 -0.69 1.83
CA HIS A 117 -17.78 -1.73 2.83
C HIS A 117 -18.64 -1.47 4.09
N PRO A 118 -19.56 -2.41 4.47
CA PRO A 118 -20.56 -2.16 5.51
C PRO A 118 -19.98 -1.97 6.92
N ASN A 119 -18.75 -2.39 7.14
CA ASN A 119 -18.09 -2.33 8.44
C ASN A 119 -17.02 -1.24 8.55
N ILE A 120 -16.92 -0.35 7.54
CA ILE A 120 -15.98 0.77 7.53
C ILE A 120 -16.75 2.09 7.60
N THR A 121 -16.39 2.93 8.55
CA THR A 121 -16.86 4.33 8.63
C THR A 121 -15.69 5.25 8.31
N VAL A 122 -15.86 6.15 7.35
CA VAL A 122 -14.84 7.15 7.00
C VAL A 122 -15.13 8.44 7.77
N LEU A 123 -14.13 8.92 8.49
CA LEU A 123 -14.15 10.16 9.25
C LEU A 123 -13.16 11.13 8.60
N GLU A 124 -13.67 11.96 7.70
CA GLU A 124 -12.88 13.00 7.02
C GLU A 124 -12.74 14.25 7.88
N ASN A 125 -11.70 15.03 7.66
CA ASN A 125 -11.36 16.23 8.43
C ASN A 125 -11.14 15.97 9.93
N HIS A 126 -10.83 14.74 10.30
CA HIS A 126 -10.56 14.33 11.66
C HIS A 126 -9.06 14.10 11.86
N PHE A 127 -8.51 14.61 12.95
CA PHE A 127 -7.08 14.50 13.22
C PHE A 127 -6.81 13.52 14.36
N ALA A 128 -6.11 12.41 14.06
CA ALA A 128 -5.64 11.48 15.09
C ALA A 128 -4.49 12.15 15.88
N VAL A 129 -4.75 12.48 17.13
CA VAL A 129 -3.83 13.22 18.01
C VAL A 129 -2.84 12.26 18.65
N GLU A 130 -3.34 11.18 19.25
CA GLU A 130 -2.54 10.27 20.04
C GLU A 130 -3.18 8.88 20.12
N ILE A 131 -2.33 7.85 20.15
CA ILE A 131 -2.78 6.46 20.40
C ILE A 131 -2.79 6.19 21.90
N ILE A 132 -3.91 5.68 22.42
CA ILE A 132 -4.09 5.36 23.83
C ILE A 132 -3.52 3.97 24.10
N THR A 133 -2.48 3.92 24.93
CA THR A 133 -1.87 2.67 25.40
C THR A 133 -1.75 2.68 26.93
N GLN A 134 -1.07 1.69 27.52
CA GLN A 134 -0.86 1.59 28.98
C GLN A 134 -0.20 2.83 29.58
N HIS A 135 0.49 3.68 28.81
CA HIS A 135 1.11 4.90 29.35
C HIS A 135 0.06 5.88 29.91
N HIS A 136 -1.15 5.88 29.36
CA HIS A 136 -2.27 6.69 29.90
C HIS A 136 -2.78 6.18 31.26
N LEU A 137 -2.40 4.94 31.64
CA LEU A 137 -2.67 4.37 32.95
C LEU A 137 -1.51 4.58 33.94
N GLY A 138 -0.52 5.41 33.59
CA GLY A 138 0.66 5.67 34.40
C GLY A 138 1.74 4.58 34.31
N ILE A 139 1.63 3.64 33.37
CA ILE A 139 2.64 2.62 33.11
C ILE A 139 3.68 3.16 32.13
N GLU A 140 4.96 3.06 32.49
CA GLU A 140 6.03 3.45 31.57
C GLU A 140 6.07 2.52 30.36
N VAL A 141 5.89 3.09 29.14
CA VAL A 141 5.93 2.37 27.87
C VAL A 141 7.14 2.85 27.08
N THR A 142 8.03 1.92 26.74
CA THR A 142 9.24 2.15 25.96
C THR A 142 9.26 1.28 24.70
N ARG A 143 10.21 1.50 23.81
CA ARG A 143 10.44 0.65 22.62
C ARG A 143 10.72 -0.84 22.98
N ARG A 144 11.04 -1.14 24.24
CA ARG A 144 11.36 -2.48 24.73
C ARG A 144 10.26 -3.07 25.59
N THR A 145 9.20 -2.33 25.82
CA THR A 145 8.06 -2.83 26.59
C THR A 145 7.40 -3.96 25.80
N PRO A 146 7.37 -5.19 26.33
CA PRO A 146 6.62 -6.27 25.70
C PRO A 146 5.11 -6.00 25.84
N ASP A 147 4.33 -6.61 24.96
CA ASP A 147 2.86 -6.67 25.08
C ASP A 147 2.20 -5.27 25.19
N ILE A 148 2.63 -4.34 24.32
CA ILE A 148 1.97 -3.03 24.23
C ILE A 148 0.56 -3.24 23.66
N GLU A 149 -0.45 -2.80 24.42
CA GLU A 149 -1.85 -2.85 24.05
C GLU A 149 -2.32 -1.46 23.56
N CYS A 150 -3.11 -1.45 22.50
CA CYS A 150 -3.78 -0.26 22.00
C CYS A 150 -5.24 -0.28 22.45
N TYR A 151 -5.63 0.69 23.26
CA TYR A 151 -7.00 0.82 23.78
C TYR A 151 -7.87 1.72 22.91
N GLY A 152 -7.27 2.54 22.05
CA GLY A 152 -7.96 3.48 21.17
C GLY A 152 -7.06 4.62 20.71
N ALA A 153 -7.67 5.70 20.29
CA ALA A 153 -6.97 6.93 19.92
C ALA A 153 -7.80 8.15 20.28
N TYR A 154 -7.12 9.25 20.63
CA TYR A 154 -7.76 10.56 20.66
C TYR A 154 -7.82 11.10 19.24
N VAL A 155 -9.02 11.46 18.83
CA VAL A 155 -9.30 12.02 17.50
C VAL A 155 -9.98 13.37 17.69
N LEU A 156 -9.38 14.41 17.14
CA LEU A 156 -9.98 15.75 17.10
C LEU A 156 -11.04 15.78 16.00
N ASP A 157 -12.24 16.12 16.40
CA ASP A 157 -13.36 16.47 15.53
C ASP A 157 -13.43 18.01 15.44
N PRO A 158 -13.28 18.61 14.24
CA PRO A 158 -13.28 20.07 14.11
C PRO A 158 -14.65 20.71 14.34
N ASP A 159 -15.74 19.91 14.34
CA ASP A 159 -17.12 20.38 14.46
C ASP A 159 -17.63 20.35 15.92
N THR A 160 -16.80 19.88 16.85
CA THR A 160 -17.09 19.86 18.30
C THR A 160 -16.04 20.58 19.11
#